data_ee6d1fee94213d8b1f792b947ccd7c61
#
_entry.id   ee6d1fee94213d8b1f792b947ccd7c61
#
_cell.length_a   1.000
_cell.length_b   1.000
_cell.length_c   1.000
_cell.angle_alpha   90.00
_cell.angle_beta   90.00
_cell.angle_gamma   90.00
#
_symmetry.space_group_name_H-M   'P 1'
#
loop_
_entity.id
_entity.type
_entity.pdbx_description
1 polymer ?
#
loop_
_entity_poly.entity_id
_entity_poly.type
_entity_poly.pdbx_seq_one_letter_code
_entity_poly.pdbx_strand_id
1 'polypeptide(L)'
;MLNRFAPLVPLALVTLLFGCAAQMPASQQQAQNQHMQNSVTAQSAAHRADYASVLQDEIATEDELAQFADSKPYQLPALADSILERGKALIGTRYRFGGTSTSSGFDCSGFIGYLFREEAGMSLPRSTREMINVDAPLVKRNDLKPGDLLFFSTAGRGRVSHAGIYLGDDQFIHSSSRRSGGVRVDSLDDAYWSRTFIEAKRALAMAPAQTQVAETTTALNSTTLKRQHR
;
A
#
# COMPACT_ATOMS: atom_id res chain seq x y z
N MET A 1 -24.94 -61.45 3.69
CA MET A 1 -26.29 -61.21 3.12
C MET A 1 -26.27 -59.80 2.51
N LEU A 2 -26.46 -59.74 1.21
CA LEU A 2 -26.53 -58.53 0.40
C LEU A 2 -27.77 -57.70 0.72
N ASN A 3 -27.66 -56.37 0.72
CA ASN A 3 -28.75 -55.52 0.23
C ASN A 3 -28.15 -54.24 -0.42
N ARG A 4 -28.16 -54.24 -1.74
CA ARG A 4 -27.94 -53.06 -2.58
C ARG A 4 -29.30 -52.39 -2.79
N PHE A 5 -29.42 -51.10 -2.39
CA PHE A 5 -30.47 -50.24 -2.91
C PHE A 5 -29.81 -49.05 -3.63
N ALA A 6 -30.03 -49.04 -4.95
CA ALA A 6 -29.76 -47.87 -5.78
C ALA A 6 -30.99 -46.95 -5.79
N PRO A 7 -30.85 -45.63 -5.67
CA PRO A 7 -31.98 -44.75 -5.95
C PRO A 7 -32.09 -44.43 -7.43
N LEU A 8 -33.29 -44.59 -7.95
CA LEU A 8 -33.76 -44.17 -9.27
C LEU A 8 -33.73 -42.64 -9.38
N VAL A 9 -33.07 -42.14 -10.44
CA VAL A 9 -33.10 -40.72 -10.83
C VAL A 9 -34.37 -40.50 -11.68
N PRO A 10 -35.25 -39.55 -11.41
CA PRO A 10 -36.34 -39.17 -12.29
C PRO A 10 -35.82 -38.32 -13.44
N LEU A 11 -36.16 -38.75 -14.64
CA LEU A 11 -35.92 -38.06 -15.90
C LEU A 11 -36.80 -36.81 -15.98
N ALA A 12 -36.24 -35.65 -15.85
CA ALA A 12 -36.96 -34.35 -15.99
C ALA A 12 -37.09 -34.02 -17.48
N LEU A 13 -38.33 -33.91 -17.89
CA LEU A 13 -38.79 -33.55 -19.25
C LEU A 13 -38.43 -32.09 -19.53
N VAL A 14 -37.47 -31.80 -20.40
CA VAL A 14 -37.15 -30.45 -20.88
C VAL A 14 -38.13 -30.07 -21.97
N THR A 15 -39.10 -29.24 -21.66
CA THR A 15 -39.97 -28.58 -22.64
C THR A 15 -39.24 -27.39 -23.28
N LEU A 16 -38.89 -27.55 -24.56
CA LEU A 16 -38.39 -26.47 -25.41
C LEU A 16 -39.52 -25.49 -25.72
N LEU A 17 -39.52 -24.34 -25.09
CA LEU A 17 -40.32 -23.21 -25.48
C LEU A 17 -39.60 -22.48 -26.64
N PHE A 18 -40.05 -22.70 -27.86
CA PHE A 18 -39.71 -21.87 -29.01
C PHE A 18 -40.38 -20.49 -28.83
N GLY A 19 -39.64 -19.52 -28.33
CA GLY A 19 -40.04 -18.12 -28.37
C GLY A 19 -39.83 -17.56 -29.78
N CYS A 20 -40.90 -17.13 -30.45
CA CYS A 20 -40.83 -16.33 -31.67
C CYS A 20 -40.09 -15.03 -31.41
N ALA A 21 -38.83 -14.94 -31.82
CA ALA A 21 -38.13 -13.67 -31.91
C ALA A 21 -38.67 -12.89 -33.11
N ALA A 22 -39.50 -11.86 -32.86
CA ALA A 22 -39.91 -10.92 -33.89
C ALA A 22 -38.65 -10.12 -34.34
N GLN A 23 -38.21 -10.38 -35.57
CA GLN A 23 -37.12 -9.62 -36.19
C GLN A 23 -37.59 -8.20 -36.47
N MET A 24 -37.02 -7.21 -35.80
CA MET A 24 -37.23 -5.80 -36.11
C MET A 24 -36.54 -5.45 -37.44
N PRO A 25 -37.13 -4.55 -38.26
CA PRO A 25 -36.53 -4.14 -39.53
C PRO A 25 -35.21 -3.38 -39.26
N ALA A 26 -34.22 -3.63 -40.12
CA ALA A 26 -32.84 -3.13 -39.99
C ALA A 26 -32.72 -1.59 -39.82
N SER A 27 -33.70 -0.83 -40.31
CA SER A 27 -33.75 0.63 -40.14
C SER A 27 -33.99 1.10 -38.69
N GLN A 28 -34.70 0.32 -37.88
CA GLN A 28 -34.94 0.65 -36.48
C GLN A 28 -33.71 0.29 -35.58
N GLN A 29 -32.98 -0.73 -35.94
CA GLN A 29 -31.72 -1.07 -35.23
C GLN A 29 -30.63 -0.04 -35.48
N GLN A 30 -30.54 0.55 -36.67
CA GLN A 30 -29.55 1.60 -36.94
C GLN A 30 -29.87 2.90 -36.16
N ALA A 31 -31.14 3.29 -36.05
CA ALA A 31 -31.53 4.47 -35.29
C ALA A 31 -31.28 4.32 -33.77
N GLN A 32 -31.52 3.12 -33.20
CA GLN A 32 -31.23 2.85 -31.78
C GLN A 32 -29.73 2.82 -31.48
N ASN A 33 -28.91 2.23 -32.37
CA ASN A 33 -27.47 2.23 -32.21
C ASN A 33 -26.85 3.62 -32.32
N GLN A 34 -27.35 4.50 -33.21
CA GLN A 34 -26.87 5.87 -33.28
C GLN A 34 -27.27 6.69 -32.04
N HIS A 35 -28.47 6.44 -31.50
CA HIS A 35 -28.90 7.15 -30.28
C HIS A 35 -28.10 6.71 -29.05
N MET A 36 -27.76 5.44 -28.92
CA MET A 36 -26.89 4.93 -27.86
C MET A 36 -25.44 5.44 -28.00
N GLN A 37 -24.87 5.46 -29.19
CA GLN A 37 -23.53 5.98 -29.41
C GLN A 37 -23.43 7.48 -29.13
N ASN A 38 -24.43 8.27 -29.50
CA ASN A 38 -24.46 9.70 -29.21
C ASN A 38 -24.66 10.00 -27.71
N SER A 39 -25.42 9.19 -26.98
CA SER A 39 -25.62 9.37 -25.55
C SER A 39 -24.34 9.00 -24.73
N VAL A 40 -23.65 7.94 -25.13
CA VAL A 40 -22.37 7.53 -24.47
C VAL A 40 -21.27 8.56 -24.74
N THR A 41 -21.20 9.15 -25.96
CA THR A 41 -20.22 10.20 -26.28
C THR A 41 -20.51 11.52 -25.56
N ALA A 42 -21.77 11.89 -25.42
CA ALA A 42 -22.17 13.09 -24.68
C ALA A 42 -21.90 12.96 -23.17
N GLN A 43 -22.21 11.81 -22.58
CA GLN A 43 -21.93 11.54 -21.15
C GLN A 43 -20.43 11.47 -20.87
N SER A 44 -19.64 10.90 -21.76
CA SER A 44 -18.17 10.88 -21.60
C SER A 44 -17.52 12.25 -21.77
N ALA A 45 -18.07 13.12 -22.61
CA ALA A 45 -17.61 14.50 -22.74
C ALA A 45 -17.97 15.36 -21.53
N ALA A 46 -19.18 15.20 -20.98
CA ALA A 46 -19.60 15.87 -19.76
C ALA A 46 -18.75 15.44 -18.54
N HIS A 47 -18.46 14.14 -18.41
CA HIS A 47 -17.59 13.63 -17.35
C HIS A 47 -16.15 14.13 -17.46
N ARG A 48 -15.63 14.30 -18.69
CA ARG A 48 -14.28 14.87 -18.90
C ARG A 48 -14.23 16.37 -18.58
N ALA A 49 -15.29 17.10 -18.88
CA ALA A 49 -15.39 18.53 -18.55
C ALA A 49 -15.49 18.75 -17.04
N ASP A 50 -16.26 17.91 -16.34
CA ASP A 50 -16.40 17.95 -14.89
C ASP A 50 -15.07 17.56 -14.17
N TYR A 51 -14.38 16.55 -14.68
CA TYR A 51 -13.05 16.16 -14.17
C TYR A 51 -11.99 17.25 -14.43
N ALA A 52 -12.05 17.93 -15.56
CA ALA A 52 -11.13 19.01 -15.90
C ALA A 52 -11.36 20.26 -15.02
N SER A 53 -12.61 20.56 -14.65
CA SER A 53 -12.92 21.68 -13.74
C SER A 53 -12.48 21.38 -12.30
N VAL A 54 -12.67 20.15 -11.82
CA VAL A 54 -12.20 19.72 -10.50
C VAL A 54 -10.68 19.76 -10.40
N LEU A 55 -9.96 19.36 -11.47
CA LEU A 55 -8.49 19.42 -11.50
C LEU A 55 -7.95 20.86 -11.60
N GLN A 56 -8.74 21.82 -12.11
CA GLN A 56 -8.33 23.23 -12.16
C GLN A 56 -8.52 23.95 -10.82
N ASP A 57 -9.49 23.53 -10.00
CA ASP A 57 -9.71 24.10 -8.66
C ASP A 57 -8.73 23.52 -7.61
N GLU A 58 -8.08 22.35 -7.88
CA GLU A 58 -7.11 21.73 -6.97
C GLU A 58 -5.64 22.04 -7.31
N ILE A 59 -5.36 22.78 -8.38
CA ILE A 59 -3.98 23.25 -8.64
C ILE A 59 -3.71 24.41 -7.70
N ALA A 60 -2.96 24.12 -6.62
CA ALA A 60 -2.43 25.13 -5.71
C ALA A 60 -1.77 26.26 -6.54
N THR A 61 -2.06 27.49 -6.20
CA THR A 61 -1.46 28.65 -6.88
C THR A 61 0.03 28.67 -6.65
N GLU A 62 0.81 29.29 -7.56
CA GLU A 62 2.28 29.41 -7.41
C GLU A 62 2.67 30.05 -6.07
N ASP A 63 1.85 30.94 -5.53
CA ASP A 63 2.05 31.56 -4.22
C ASP A 63 1.83 30.59 -3.05
N GLU A 64 0.89 29.65 -3.16
CA GLU A 64 0.71 28.59 -2.17
C GLU A 64 1.84 27.58 -2.25
N LEU A 65 2.30 27.22 -3.44
CA LEU A 65 3.49 26.38 -3.64
C LEU A 65 4.76 27.05 -3.10
N ALA A 66 4.91 28.36 -3.24
CA ALA A 66 6.04 29.12 -2.68
C ALA A 66 6.05 29.16 -1.15
N GLN A 67 4.88 29.19 -0.49
CA GLN A 67 4.76 29.08 0.95
C GLN A 67 5.12 27.68 1.47
N PHE A 68 4.90 26.61 0.67
CA PHE A 68 5.37 25.27 1.00
C PHE A 68 6.87 25.08 0.74
N ALA A 69 7.48 25.85 -0.15
CA ALA A 69 8.91 25.75 -0.46
C ALA A 69 9.82 26.26 0.67
N ASP A 70 9.32 27.15 1.53
CA ASP A 70 10.06 27.69 2.69
C ASP A 70 9.88 26.85 3.98
N SER A 71 8.97 25.88 3.97
CA SER A 71 8.87 24.88 5.01
C SER A 71 9.85 23.76 4.71
N LYS A 72 10.81 23.49 5.63
CA LYS A 72 11.66 22.27 5.59
C LYS A 72 10.80 21.10 5.11
N PRO A 73 11.21 20.37 4.05
CA PRO A 73 10.37 19.33 3.50
C PRO A 73 10.01 18.32 4.60
N TYR A 74 8.76 18.30 5.01
CA TYR A 74 8.22 17.32 5.94
C TYR A 74 8.09 15.98 5.20
N GLN A 75 9.23 15.32 5.02
CA GLN A 75 9.32 14.07 4.24
C GLN A 75 8.87 12.82 5.03
N LEU A 76 8.75 12.93 6.36
CA LEU A 76 8.40 11.79 7.20
C LEU A 76 7.06 11.11 6.85
N PRO A 77 5.96 11.83 6.55
CA PRO A 77 4.74 11.18 6.10
C PRO A 77 4.91 10.44 4.76
N ALA A 78 5.53 11.05 3.76
CA ALA A 78 5.71 10.44 2.45
C ALA A 78 6.53 9.14 2.51
N LEU A 79 7.61 9.11 3.31
CA LEU A 79 8.38 7.89 3.54
C LEU A 79 7.59 6.84 4.33
N ALA A 80 6.82 7.26 5.32
CA ALA A 80 5.95 6.35 6.06
C ALA A 80 4.90 5.74 5.12
N ASP A 81 4.23 6.55 4.32
CA ASP A 81 3.20 6.09 3.38
C ASP A 81 3.78 5.08 2.38
N SER A 82 4.96 5.35 1.78
CA SER A 82 5.63 4.43 0.87
C SER A 82 5.96 3.09 1.54
N ILE A 83 6.55 3.11 2.75
CA ILE A 83 6.84 1.91 3.54
C ILE A 83 5.58 1.10 3.82
N LEU A 84 4.50 1.77 4.23
CA LEU A 84 3.25 1.10 4.60
C LEU A 84 2.51 0.54 3.40
N GLU A 85 2.48 1.26 2.29
CA GLU A 85 1.90 0.79 1.04
C GLU A 85 2.64 -0.44 0.52
N ARG A 86 3.97 -0.36 0.48
CA ARG A 86 4.82 -1.50 0.12
C ARG A 86 4.63 -2.67 1.08
N GLY A 87 4.56 -2.41 2.38
CA GLY A 87 4.31 -3.42 3.41
C GLY A 87 2.98 -4.14 3.19
N LYS A 88 1.90 -3.40 2.93
CA LYS A 88 0.56 -3.96 2.63
C LYS A 88 0.57 -4.81 1.37
N ALA A 89 1.29 -4.41 0.33
CA ALA A 89 1.45 -5.19 -0.90
C ALA A 89 2.16 -6.54 -0.69
N LEU A 90 2.88 -6.70 0.43
CA LEU A 90 3.60 -7.92 0.78
C LEU A 90 2.83 -8.84 1.74
N ILE A 91 1.59 -8.50 2.12
CA ILE A 91 0.74 -9.37 2.97
C ILE A 91 0.62 -10.75 2.34
N GLY A 92 0.75 -11.81 3.17
CA GLY A 92 0.74 -13.20 2.72
C GLY A 92 2.13 -13.75 2.34
N THR A 93 3.18 -12.91 2.25
CA THR A 93 4.55 -13.40 2.07
C THR A 93 4.94 -14.29 3.25
N ARG A 94 5.40 -15.51 2.95
CA ARG A 94 5.69 -16.53 3.96
C ARG A 94 6.74 -16.10 4.98
N TYR A 95 6.60 -16.56 6.21
CA TYR A 95 7.64 -16.44 7.21
C TYR A 95 8.81 -17.38 6.90
N ARG A 96 10.04 -16.86 7.02
CA ARG A 96 11.26 -17.64 7.01
C ARG A 96 12.25 -17.07 8.03
N PHE A 97 12.70 -17.89 8.96
CA PHE A 97 13.77 -17.48 9.89
C PHE A 97 15.04 -17.09 9.11
N GLY A 98 15.60 -15.92 9.39
CA GLY A 98 16.71 -15.35 8.63
C GLY A 98 16.37 -14.81 7.25
N GLY A 99 15.09 -14.83 6.83
CA GLY A 99 14.64 -14.36 5.52
C GLY A 99 14.61 -12.85 5.43
N THR A 100 15.00 -12.32 4.25
CA THR A 100 15.14 -10.87 3.98
C THR A 100 14.64 -10.45 2.60
N SER A 101 13.92 -11.32 1.88
CA SER A 101 13.48 -11.04 0.51
C SER A 101 12.08 -11.57 0.23
N THR A 102 11.43 -11.03 -0.78
CA THR A 102 10.11 -11.46 -1.25
C THR A 102 10.11 -12.90 -1.75
N SER A 103 11.19 -13.33 -2.40
CA SER A 103 11.33 -14.69 -2.94
C SER A 103 11.59 -15.74 -1.86
N SER A 104 12.43 -15.42 -0.88
CA SER A 104 12.78 -16.35 0.20
C SER A 104 11.78 -16.36 1.35
N GLY A 105 11.02 -15.29 1.53
CA GLY A 105 10.24 -14.97 2.71
C GLY A 105 11.00 -14.10 3.70
N PHE A 106 10.34 -13.68 4.78
CA PHE A 106 10.86 -12.76 5.79
C PHE A 106 10.76 -13.33 7.20
N ASP A 107 11.74 -13.02 8.07
CA ASP A 107 11.47 -12.92 9.50
C ASP A 107 11.07 -11.49 9.87
N CYS A 108 10.75 -11.22 11.14
CA CYS A 108 10.24 -9.92 11.57
C CYS A 108 11.19 -8.75 11.27
N SER A 109 12.46 -8.85 11.64
CA SER A 109 13.47 -7.81 11.39
C SER A 109 13.90 -7.75 9.92
N GLY A 110 13.90 -8.87 9.22
CA GLY A 110 14.17 -8.91 7.77
C GLY A 110 13.11 -8.21 6.94
N PHE A 111 11.84 -8.32 7.33
CA PHE A 111 10.73 -7.58 6.72
C PHE A 111 10.88 -6.07 6.91
N ILE A 112 11.12 -5.63 8.14
CA ILE A 112 11.35 -4.22 8.46
C ILE A 112 12.56 -3.68 7.71
N GLY A 113 13.71 -4.37 7.79
CA GLY A 113 14.93 -3.94 7.12
C GLY A 113 14.81 -3.89 5.60
N TYR A 114 14.02 -4.79 5.00
CA TYR A 114 13.70 -4.75 3.58
C TYR A 114 12.93 -3.47 3.22
N LEU A 115 11.83 -3.19 3.93
CA LEU A 115 10.99 -2.01 3.65
C LEU A 115 11.76 -0.70 3.83
N PHE A 116 12.48 -0.55 4.93
CA PHE A 116 13.24 0.68 5.20
C PHE A 116 14.37 0.90 4.20
N ARG A 117 15.01 -0.17 3.71
CA ARG A 117 16.04 -0.05 2.68
C ARG A 117 15.46 0.32 1.32
N GLU A 118 14.39 -0.34 0.89
CA GLU A 118 13.82 -0.12 -0.45
C GLU A 118 13.10 1.22 -0.56
N GLU A 119 12.35 1.62 0.49
CA GLU A 119 11.46 2.78 0.43
C GLU A 119 12.08 4.06 1.03
N ALA A 120 12.97 3.93 2.01
CA ALA A 120 13.58 5.07 2.70
C ALA A 120 15.11 5.14 2.53
N GLY A 121 15.76 4.21 1.81
CA GLY A 121 17.21 4.16 1.66
C GLY A 121 17.95 3.94 2.99
N MET A 122 17.27 3.45 4.02
CA MET A 122 17.80 3.30 5.37
C MET A 122 18.26 1.86 5.64
N SER A 123 19.49 1.70 6.10
CA SER A 123 19.99 0.41 6.58
C SER A 123 19.79 0.27 8.07
N LEU A 124 18.81 -0.54 8.48
CA LEU A 124 18.57 -0.88 9.88
C LEU A 124 19.36 -2.15 10.28
N PRO A 125 19.69 -2.31 11.57
CA PRO A 125 20.35 -3.52 12.08
C PRO A 125 19.55 -4.78 11.74
N ARG A 126 20.27 -5.89 11.51
CA ARG A 126 19.65 -7.14 11.04
C ARG A 126 18.75 -7.82 12.08
N SER A 127 19.01 -7.66 13.35
CA SER A 127 18.25 -8.32 14.41
C SER A 127 17.38 -7.35 15.20
N THR A 128 16.24 -7.83 15.73
CA THR A 128 15.39 -7.01 16.63
C THR A 128 16.13 -6.57 17.88
N ARG A 129 17.12 -7.35 18.34
CA ARG A 129 17.95 -7.01 19.53
C ARG A 129 18.85 -5.80 19.29
N GLU A 130 19.35 -5.64 18.08
CA GLU A 130 20.14 -4.49 17.69
C GLU A 130 19.25 -3.34 17.26
N MET A 131 18.14 -3.64 16.58
CA MET A 131 17.21 -2.66 16.04
C MET A 131 16.54 -1.84 17.15
N ILE A 132 16.24 -2.45 18.31
CA ILE A 132 15.69 -1.72 19.46
C ILE A 132 16.68 -0.69 20.04
N ASN A 133 17.98 -0.84 19.80
CA ASN A 133 19.02 0.06 20.29
C ASN A 133 19.43 1.16 19.29
N VAL A 134 18.76 1.28 18.14
CA VAL A 134 19.04 2.40 17.22
C VAL A 134 18.82 3.75 17.92
N ASP A 135 19.64 4.73 17.58
CA ASP A 135 19.56 6.10 18.15
C ASP A 135 18.42 6.88 17.50
N ALA A 136 17.19 6.43 17.73
CA ALA A 136 15.96 7.05 17.25
C ALA A 136 15.08 7.45 18.43
N PRO A 137 14.26 8.52 18.28
CA PRO A 137 13.36 8.97 19.34
C PRO A 137 12.44 7.85 19.83
N LEU A 138 12.38 7.67 21.16
CA LEU A 138 11.37 6.85 21.82
C LEU A 138 9.99 7.47 21.65
N VAL A 139 8.99 6.64 21.40
CA VAL A 139 7.59 7.07 21.18
C VAL A 139 6.70 6.39 22.21
N LYS A 140 5.89 7.19 22.91
CA LYS A 140 4.86 6.66 23.79
C LYS A 140 3.73 6.04 22.96
N ARG A 141 3.01 5.05 23.53
CA ARG A 141 1.91 4.40 22.83
C ARG A 141 0.86 5.38 22.29
N ASN A 142 0.53 6.43 23.04
CA ASN A 142 -0.47 7.42 22.63
C ASN A 142 0.04 8.43 21.58
N ASP A 143 1.35 8.44 21.32
CA ASP A 143 2.00 9.34 20.37
C ASP A 143 2.46 8.61 19.10
N LEU A 144 2.04 7.35 18.94
CA LEU A 144 2.38 6.52 17.78
C LEU A 144 1.87 7.16 16.49
N LYS A 145 2.72 7.12 15.47
CA LYS A 145 2.40 7.56 14.11
C LYS A 145 2.72 6.46 13.10
N PRO A 146 2.01 6.40 11.98
CA PRO A 146 2.32 5.47 10.90
C PRO A 146 3.82 5.47 10.56
N GLY A 147 4.43 4.28 10.44
CA GLY A 147 5.86 4.10 10.20
C GLY A 147 6.74 3.93 11.46
N ASP A 148 6.21 4.14 12.67
CA ASP A 148 6.95 3.88 13.91
C ASP A 148 7.23 2.38 14.08
N LEU A 149 8.44 2.05 14.54
CA LEU A 149 8.83 0.67 14.86
C LEU A 149 8.28 0.29 16.24
N LEU A 150 7.67 -0.88 16.30
CA LEU A 150 7.15 -1.46 17.55
C LEU A 150 7.97 -2.67 17.95
N PHE A 151 8.29 -2.80 19.24
CA PHE A 151 9.08 -3.89 19.77
C PHE A 151 8.32 -4.68 20.84
N PHE A 152 8.46 -6.02 20.78
CA PHE A 152 7.68 -6.94 21.60
C PHE A 152 8.56 -8.03 22.24
N SER A 153 8.18 -8.49 23.45
CA SER A 153 8.76 -9.64 24.16
C SER A 153 7.89 -10.88 23.99
N THR A 154 7.84 -11.44 22.80
CA THR A 154 7.00 -12.62 22.47
C THR A 154 7.58 -13.94 22.98
N ALA A 155 8.90 -14.00 23.23
CA ALA A 155 9.58 -15.17 23.79
C ALA A 155 9.65 -15.14 25.33
N GLY A 156 9.01 -14.16 25.97
CA GLY A 156 9.05 -13.96 27.41
C GLY A 156 10.37 -13.36 27.93
N ARG A 157 10.49 -13.24 29.26
CA ARG A 157 11.67 -12.73 29.97
C ARG A 157 11.99 -11.24 29.70
N GLY A 158 11.02 -10.44 29.24
CA GLY A 158 11.17 -8.99 29.01
C GLY A 158 12.17 -8.59 27.91
N ARG A 159 12.78 -9.56 27.21
CA ARG A 159 13.73 -9.27 26.13
C ARG A 159 13.01 -9.17 24.78
N VAL A 160 13.41 -8.20 23.97
CA VAL A 160 12.88 -8.07 22.61
C VAL A 160 13.13 -9.33 21.79
N SER A 161 12.10 -9.81 21.14
CA SER A 161 12.14 -11.01 20.30
C SER A 161 11.30 -10.87 19.03
N HIS A 162 10.53 -9.78 18.91
CA HIS A 162 9.69 -9.50 17.75
C HIS A 162 9.60 -8.01 17.52
N ALA A 163 9.30 -7.61 16.26
CA ALA A 163 9.09 -6.24 15.88
C ALA A 163 8.08 -6.13 14.73
N GLY A 164 7.43 -4.95 14.61
CA GLY A 164 6.49 -4.59 13.56
C GLY A 164 6.56 -3.11 13.25
N ILE A 165 5.74 -2.65 12.30
CA ILE A 165 5.61 -1.26 11.88
C ILE A 165 4.17 -0.82 12.13
N TYR A 166 3.99 0.29 12.84
CA TYR A 166 2.68 0.85 13.14
C TYR A 166 2.00 1.38 11.87
N LEU A 167 0.72 1.06 11.68
CA LEU A 167 -0.09 1.47 10.53
C LEU A 167 -1.01 2.67 10.82
N GLY A 168 -1.29 2.94 12.09
CA GLY A 168 -2.41 3.76 12.54
C GLY A 168 -3.52 2.90 13.13
N ASP A 169 -4.49 3.54 13.81
CA ASP A 169 -5.71 2.91 14.33
C ASP A 169 -5.45 1.63 15.17
N ASP A 170 -4.43 1.69 16.03
CA ASP A 170 -3.93 0.56 16.83
C ASP A 170 -3.59 -0.72 16.03
N GLN A 171 -3.35 -0.58 14.73
CA GLN A 171 -2.91 -1.67 13.86
C GLN A 171 -1.41 -1.60 13.57
N PHE A 172 -0.80 -2.75 13.32
CA PHE A 172 0.58 -2.84 12.88
C PHE A 172 0.79 -4.01 11.92
N ILE A 173 1.76 -3.85 11.02
CA ILE A 173 2.17 -4.88 10.07
C ILE A 173 3.50 -5.49 10.48
N HIS A 174 3.60 -6.80 10.36
CA HIS A 174 4.79 -7.54 10.72
C HIS A 174 4.90 -8.86 9.95
N SER A 175 6.09 -9.45 9.87
CA SER A 175 6.22 -10.86 9.49
C SER A 175 6.13 -11.70 10.76
N SER A 176 5.02 -12.41 10.90
CA SER A 176 4.70 -13.23 12.07
C SER A 176 5.44 -14.58 12.03
N SER A 177 5.04 -15.56 12.82
CA SER A 177 5.67 -16.88 12.85
C SER A 177 5.28 -17.75 11.64
N ARG A 178 6.02 -18.84 11.43
CA ARG A 178 5.66 -19.86 10.41
C ARG A 178 4.22 -20.37 10.60
N ARG A 179 3.76 -20.50 11.85
CA ARG A 179 2.40 -20.97 12.17
C ARG A 179 1.33 -19.95 11.81
N SER A 180 1.65 -18.65 11.92
CA SER A 180 0.72 -17.53 11.71
C SER A 180 0.69 -17.03 10.26
N GLY A 181 1.47 -17.62 9.34
CA GLY A 181 1.36 -17.38 7.91
C GLY A 181 2.28 -16.32 7.31
N GLY A 182 3.15 -15.64 8.05
CA GLY A 182 4.10 -14.66 7.53
C GLY A 182 3.65 -13.21 7.66
N VAL A 183 3.75 -12.40 6.60
CA VAL A 183 3.40 -10.97 6.63
C VAL A 183 1.89 -10.79 6.79
N ARG A 184 1.50 -10.05 7.84
CA ARG A 184 0.10 -9.82 8.21
C ARG A 184 -0.07 -8.55 9.05
N VAL A 185 -1.30 -8.15 9.24
CA VAL A 185 -1.70 -7.07 10.15
C VAL A 185 -2.33 -7.68 11.40
N ASP A 186 -1.95 -7.16 12.56
CA ASP A 186 -2.54 -7.46 13.85
C ASP A 186 -2.85 -6.15 14.61
N SER A 187 -3.65 -6.24 15.70
CA SER A 187 -4.01 -5.09 16.52
C SER A 187 -3.19 -5.02 17.81
N LEU A 188 -2.75 -3.82 18.17
CA LEU A 188 -2.11 -3.53 19.47
C LEU A 188 -3.09 -3.67 20.65
N ASP A 189 -4.40 -3.63 20.40
CA ASP A 189 -5.44 -3.84 21.40
C ASP A 189 -5.69 -5.33 21.70
N ASP A 190 -5.18 -6.23 20.85
CA ASP A 190 -5.16 -7.64 21.17
C ASP A 190 -4.39 -7.89 22.47
N ALA A 191 -5.00 -8.68 23.37
CA ALA A 191 -4.46 -8.93 24.70
C ALA A 191 -3.05 -9.55 24.69
N TYR A 192 -2.70 -10.31 23.66
CA TYR A 192 -1.35 -10.87 23.50
C TYR A 192 -0.35 -9.77 23.12
N TRP A 193 -0.65 -8.95 22.12
CA TRP A 193 0.24 -7.89 21.66
C TRP A 193 0.39 -6.78 22.69
N SER A 194 -0.72 -6.37 23.33
CA SER A 194 -0.71 -5.36 24.40
C SER A 194 0.20 -5.77 25.57
N ARG A 195 0.16 -7.03 26.02
CA ARG A 195 0.99 -7.52 27.13
C ARG A 195 2.45 -7.71 26.76
N THR A 196 2.77 -7.95 25.48
CA THR A 196 4.12 -8.21 25.03
C THR A 196 4.83 -6.97 24.50
N PHE A 197 4.12 -5.85 24.33
CA PHE A 197 4.69 -4.58 23.91
C PHE A 197 5.73 -4.08 24.90
N ILE A 198 6.89 -3.64 24.39
CA ILE A 198 8.00 -3.09 25.18
C ILE A 198 8.08 -1.58 24.98
N GLU A 199 8.35 -1.15 23.75
CA GLU A 199 8.55 0.25 23.38
C GLU A 199 8.35 0.45 21.89
N ALA A 200 8.30 1.72 21.46
CA ALA A 200 8.32 2.11 20.07
C ALA A 200 9.39 3.15 19.78
N LYS A 201 9.88 3.18 18.53
CA LYS A 201 10.87 4.15 18.05
C LYS A 201 10.47 4.75 16.71
N ARG A 202 10.68 6.05 16.55
CA ARG A 202 10.47 6.77 15.29
C ARG A 202 11.74 6.73 14.44
N ALA A 203 12.02 5.56 13.85
CA ALA A 203 13.25 5.35 13.08
C ALA A 203 13.34 6.24 11.84
N LEU A 204 12.22 6.64 11.24
CA LEU A 204 12.19 7.55 10.09
C LEU A 204 12.74 8.95 10.41
N ALA A 205 12.80 9.35 11.69
CA ALA A 205 13.46 10.59 12.09
C ALA A 205 14.98 10.58 11.81
N MET A 206 15.58 9.42 11.57
CA MET A 206 16.99 9.26 11.18
C MET A 206 17.18 9.21 9.66
N ALA A 207 16.10 9.28 8.86
CA ALA A 207 16.23 9.22 7.40
C ALA A 207 17.13 10.36 6.91
N PRO A 208 18.08 10.09 5.99
CA PRO A 208 18.91 11.14 5.42
C PRO A 208 18.01 12.15 4.70
N ALA A 209 18.27 13.45 4.91
CA ALA A 209 17.61 14.47 4.10
C ALA A 209 17.94 14.19 2.63
N GLN A 210 16.91 13.85 1.83
CA GLN A 210 17.10 13.65 0.39
C GLN A 210 17.48 15.00 -0.19
N THR A 211 18.74 15.14 -0.57
CA THR A 211 19.22 16.31 -1.32
C THR A 211 18.45 16.36 -2.63
N GLN A 212 17.68 17.42 -2.84
CA GLN A 212 16.95 17.67 -4.09
C GLN A 212 17.97 17.82 -5.22
N VAL A 213 18.25 16.76 -5.96
CA VAL A 213 19.11 16.75 -7.16
C VAL A 213 18.25 16.68 -8.42
N ALA A 214 17.02 17.17 -8.41
CA ALA A 214 16.12 17.06 -9.56
C ALA A 214 15.89 18.36 -10.35
N GLU A 215 16.31 19.53 -9.91
CA GLU A 215 15.97 20.78 -10.63
C GLU A 215 17.12 21.50 -11.34
N THR A 216 18.37 21.11 -11.12
CA THR A 216 19.50 21.80 -11.77
C THR A 216 19.74 21.38 -13.23
N THR A 217 19.19 20.24 -13.66
CA THR A 217 19.44 19.73 -15.02
C THR A 217 18.56 20.38 -16.09
N THR A 218 17.37 20.89 -15.73
CA THR A 218 16.46 21.53 -16.71
C THR A 218 16.83 22.99 -16.99
N ALA A 219 17.43 23.69 -16.04
CA ALA A 219 17.84 25.10 -16.19
C ALA A 219 19.10 25.26 -17.07
N LEU A 220 20.00 24.29 -17.08
CA LEU A 220 21.23 24.33 -17.89
C LEU A 220 20.97 24.07 -19.39
N ASN A 221 19.94 23.29 -19.74
CA ASN A 221 19.61 23.00 -21.13
C ASN A 221 18.90 24.16 -21.86
N SER A 222 18.16 24.99 -21.15
CA SER A 222 17.45 26.13 -21.76
C SER A 222 18.37 27.32 -22.10
N THR A 223 19.49 27.45 -21.42
CA THR A 223 20.46 28.54 -21.64
C THR A 223 21.41 28.26 -22.82
N THR A 224 21.67 26.99 -23.12
CA THR A 224 22.58 26.58 -24.19
C THR A 224 21.93 26.68 -25.57
N LEU A 225 20.63 26.51 -25.70
CA LEU A 225 19.90 26.61 -26.97
C LEU A 225 19.71 28.05 -27.46
N LYS A 226 19.80 29.04 -26.59
CA LYS A 226 19.63 30.46 -26.97
C LYS A 226 20.91 31.12 -27.54
N ARG A 227 22.05 30.43 -27.49
CA ARG A 227 23.36 30.97 -27.94
C ARG A 227 23.78 30.56 -29.37
N GLN A 228 23.01 29.70 -30.03
CA GLN A 228 23.32 29.23 -31.39
C GLN A 228 22.54 29.90 -32.52
N HIS A 229 21.70 30.88 -32.23
CA HIS A 229 20.98 31.67 -33.24
C HIS A 229 21.21 33.18 -33.08
N ARG A 230 22.48 33.58 -33.04
CA ARG A 230 22.89 34.97 -33.33
C ARG A 230 24.13 34.98 -34.20
#